data_d875688dbc4646202ed81b55db1827dc
#
_entry.id   d875688dbc4646202ed81b55db1827dc
#
_cell.length_a   1.000
_cell.length_b   1.000
_cell.length_c   1.000
_cell.angle_alpha   90.00
_cell.angle_beta   90.00
_cell.angle_gamma   90.00
#
_symmetry.space_group_name_H-M   'P 1'
#
loop_
_entity.id
_entity.type
_entity.pdbx_description
1 polymer ?
#
loop_
_entity_poly.entity_id
_entity_poly.type
_entity_poly.pdbx_seq_one_letter_code
_entity_poly.pdbx_strand_id
1 'polypeptide(L)'
;MFKKALLGAVSLVAMSVGAAQAEDLKEFRIGILGGENEADRLRNFQCMIDKLPGALGVEKVSLFPAADYDGVVQGLLGGTLDYAELGASAYAKVYLEDAKAVEPILTTVQTDGSTGYYSIMVARKDSGITKLEDLKGKKLGFADPDSTSGYLVPAVTLPAALGGTPVKDYFSETGFGGGHENLVLEVLKGTFDAGTTWGSGVGDFKDGYTSGNLAKMVDKGILDMDDLVELWKSPLIPNGPVVIRSSMDADMKTKFKEFMLGLPKSDPDCFSAIQGGDFTGFTEVTPEFYQPIIDARKAQIGS
;
A
#
# COMPACT_ATOMS: atom_id res chain seq x y z
N MET A 1 -63.76 58.79 9.52
CA MET A 1 -62.92 58.12 8.57
C MET A 1 -61.60 57.91 9.25
N PHE A 2 -61.32 56.71 9.80
CA PHE A 2 -60.05 56.38 10.49
C PHE A 2 -59.21 55.43 9.59
N LYS A 3 -58.09 55.94 9.14
CA LYS A 3 -57.03 55.06 8.45
C LYS A 3 -56.22 54.40 9.47
N LYS A 4 -56.29 53.05 9.54
CA LYS A 4 -55.37 52.23 10.33
C LYS A 4 -54.12 51.96 9.47
N ALA A 5 -52.94 52.37 9.95
CA ALA A 5 -51.66 52.01 9.42
C ALA A 5 -51.25 50.69 10.03
N LEU A 6 -50.96 49.66 9.20
CA LEU A 6 -50.33 48.41 9.60
C LEU A 6 -48.78 48.61 9.52
N LEU A 7 -48.08 48.54 10.67
CA LEU A 7 -46.65 48.37 10.71
C LEU A 7 -46.32 46.85 10.58
N GLY A 8 -45.69 46.47 9.48
CA GLY A 8 -45.13 45.13 9.32
C GLY A 8 -43.74 45.04 9.99
N ALA A 9 -43.63 44.20 10.99
CA ALA A 9 -42.35 43.87 11.61
C ALA A 9 -41.63 42.86 10.73
N VAL A 10 -40.49 43.25 10.15
CA VAL A 10 -39.56 42.34 9.46
C VAL A 10 -38.62 41.73 10.50
N SER A 11 -38.83 40.46 10.83
CA SER A 11 -37.93 39.70 11.68
C SER A 11 -36.71 39.26 10.86
N LEU A 12 -35.54 39.83 11.12
CA LEU A 12 -34.24 39.32 10.64
C LEU A 12 -33.95 38.04 11.39
N VAL A 13 -34.01 36.89 10.72
CA VAL A 13 -33.47 35.63 11.20
C VAL A 13 -31.97 35.67 10.92
N ALA A 14 -31.16 35.92 11.95
CA ALA A 14 -29.70 35.73 11.90
C ALA A 14 -29.41 34.24 11.84
N MET A 15 -29.05 33.71 10.64
CA MET A 15 -28.46 32.39 10.52
C MET A 15 -27.06 32.45 11.14
N SER A 16 -26.91 31.94 12.35
CA SER A 16 -25.60 31.61 12.93
C SER A 16 -25.00 30.44 12.13
N VAL A 17 -24.07 30.74 11.26
CA VAL A 17 -23.15 29.71 10.71
C VAL A 17 -22.33 29.23 11.90
N GLY A 18 -22.75 28.10 12.48
CA GLY A 18 -21.96 27.40 13.47
C GLY A 18 -20.66 26.97 12.76
N ALA A 19 -19.53 27.53 13.14
CA ALA A 19 -18.24 26.95 12.83
C ALA A 19 -18.27 25.53 13.42
N ALA A 20 -18.22 24.51 12.56
CA ALA A 20 -17.96 23.17 13.01
C ALA A 20 -16.59 23.20 13.69
N GLN A 21 -16.57 23.14 15.02
CA GLN A 21 -15.34 22.92 15.75
C GLN A 21 -14.81 21.56 15.30
N ALA A 22 -13.61 21.56 14.73
CA ALA A 22 -12.87 20.33 14.53
C ALA A 22 -12.78 19.64 15.89
N GLU A 23 -13.33 18.42 15.98
CA GLU A 23 -13.25 17.63 17.19
C GLU A 23 -11.77 17.26 17.36
N ASP A 24 -11.15 17.63 18.49
CA ASP A 24 -9.76 17.30 18.79
C ASP A 24 -9.61 15.77 18.71
N LEU A 25 -8.83 15.30 17.75
CA LEU A 25 -8.57 13.88 17.56
C LEU A 25 -7.79 13.37 18.77
N LYS A 26 -8.44 12.57 19.61
CA LYS A 26 -7.80 12.00 20.82
C LYS A 26 -6.96 10.77 20.52
N GLU A 27 -7.34 9.99 19.53
CA GLU A 27 -6.69 8.76 19.13
C GLU A 27 -6.39 8.79 17.63
N PHE A 28 -5.11 8.55 17.28
CA PHE A 28 -4.67 8.39 15.89
C PHE A 28 -4.55 6.90 15.55
N ARG A 29 -5.25 6.45 14.52
CA ARG A 29 -5.46 5.03 14.20
C ARG A 29 -4.73 4.64 12.93
N ILE A 30 -3.77 3.72 13.03
CA ILE A 30 -2.90 3.26 11.96
C ILE A 30 -3.37 1.90 11.47
N GLY A 31 -3.74 1.80 10.19
CA GLY A 31 -4.01 0.53 9.52
C GLY A 31 -2.72 -0.13 9.03
N ILE A 32 -2.55 -1.41 9.29
CA ILE A 32 -1.38 -2.18 8.86
C ILE A 32 -1.86 -3.33 7.96
N LEU A 33 -1.38 -3.34 6.70
CA LEU A 33 -1.72 -4.36 5.72
C LEU A 33 -1.37 -5.77 6.19
N GLY A 34 -2.18 -6.75 5.79
CA GLY A 34 -1.96 -8.17 6.05
C GLY A 34 -0.85 -8.79 5.21
N GLY A 35 -0.63 -10.10 5.41
CA GLY A 35 0.24 -10.92 4.55
C GLY A 35 1.66 -11.15 5.03
N GLU A 36 1.98 -10.69 6.23
CA GLU A 36 3.22 -10.98 6.95
C GLU A 36 2.89 -11.42 8.39
N ASN A 37 3.88 -11.89 9.14
CA ASN A 37 3.69 -12.22 10.56
C ASN A 37 3.20 -10.99 11.34
N GLU A 38 2.08 -11.11 12.05
CA GLU A 38 1.44 -9.99 12.75
C GLU A 38 2.34 -9.40 13.84
N ALA A 39 3.06 -10.24 14.62
CA ALA A 39 3.96 -9.76 15.66
C ALA A 39 5.11 -8.91 15.07
N ASP A 40 5.62 -9.28 13.90
CA ASP A 40 6.66 -8.51 13.21
C ASP A 40 6.10 -7.17 12.73
N ARG A 41 4.90 -7.17 12.14
CA ARG A 41 4.24 -5.93 11.69
C ARG A 41 4.00 -4.97 12.85
N LEU A 42 3.48 -5.45 13.96
CA LEU A 42 3.28 -4.62 15.15
C LEU A 42 4.60 -4.08 15.71
N ARG A 43 5.64 -4.91 15.77
CA ARG A 43 6.98 -4.49 16.22
C ARG A 43 7.57 -3.39 15.34
N ASN A 44 7.44 -3.51 14.02
CA ASN A 44 7.97 -2.53 13.07
C ASN A 44 7.30 -1.15 13.22
N PHE A 45 6.04 -1.10 13.65
CA PHE A 45 5.30 0.15 13.87
C PHE A 45 5.34 0.64 15.33
N GLN A 46 6.04 -0.05 16.25
CA GLN A 46 6.09 0.34 17.67
C GLN A 46 6.61 1.77 17.86
N CYS A 47 7.63 2.18 17.08
CA CYS A 47 8.18 3.53 17.14
C CYS A 47 7.15 4.62 16.81
N MET A 48 6.14 4.32 16.00
CA MET A 48 5.05 5.27 15.69
C MET A 48 4.16 5.50 16.91
N ILE A 49 3.89 4.45 17.71
CA ILE A 49 3.15 4.58 18.98
C ILE A 49 3.89 5.51 19.94
N ASP A 50 5.21 5.42 19.98
CA ASP A 50 6.02 6.18 20.93
C ASP A 50 6.18 7.65 20.53
N LYS A 51 6.21 7.97 19.23
CA LYS A 51 6.59 9.29 18.71
C LYS A 51 5.40 10.14 18.26
N LEU A 52 4.40 9.54 17.60
CA LEU A 52 3.27 10.30 17.04
C LEU A 52 2.45 11.06 18.08
N PRO A 53 2.19 10.56 19.31
CA PRO A 53 1.44 11.33 20.30
C PRO A 53 2.03 12.72 20.53
N GLY A 54 3.36 12.82 20.71
CA GLY A 54 4.06 14.09 20.90
C GLY A 54 4.08 14.97 19.66
N ALA A 55 4.22 14.36 18.47
CA ALA A 55 4.27 15.09 17.20
C ALA A 55 2.90 15.68 16.81
N LEU A 56 1.83 14.92 17.03
CA LEU A 56 0.47 15.27 16.62
C LEU A 56 -0.32 15.99 17.72
N GLY A 57 0.06 15.85 18.97
CA GLY A 57 -0.71 16.35 20.12
C GLY A 57 -1.93 15.49 20.44
N VAL A 58 -1.93 14.20 20.10
CA VAL A 58 -3.00 13.24 20.42
C VAL A 58 -2.70 12.50 21.72
N GLU A 59 -3.74 12.00 22.39
CA GLU A 59 -3.56 11.26 23.66
C GLU A 59 -3.01 9.84 23.40
N LYS A 60 -3.34 9.24 22.24
CA LYS A 60 -3.05 7.84 21.94
C LYS A 60 -2.83 7.60 20.45
N VAL A 61 -1.95 6.65 20.14
CA VAL A 61 -1.80 6.03 18.81
C VAL A 61 -2.11 4.53 18.94
N SER A 62 -2.90 4.00 18.02
CA SER A 62 -3.27 2.58 18.02
C SER A 62 -3.00 1.94 16.66
N LEU A 63 -2.48 0.72 16.68
CA LEU A 63 -2.22 -0.09 15.51
C LEU A 63 -3.37 -1.06 15.26
N PHE A 64 -3.82 -1.16 14.02
CA PHE A 64 -4.89 -2.05 13.58
C PHE A 64 -4.36 -2.97 12.47
N PRO A 65 -3.74 -4.10 12.83
CA PRO A 65 -3.28 -5.08 11.86
C PRO A 65 -4.49 -5.80 11.26
N ALA A 66 -4.63 -5.74 9.94
CA ALA A 66 -5.65 -6.50 9.22
C ALA A 66 -5.13 -7.89 8.82
N ALA A 67 -6.03 -8.84 8.59
CA ALA A 67 -5.67 -10.16 8.09
C ALA A 67 -5.20 -10.10 6.61
N ASP A 68 -5.82 -9.20 5.83
CA ASP A 68 -5.58 -8.98 4.41
C ASP A 68 -5.60 -7.48 4.07
N TYR A 69 -5.48 -7.15 2.80
CA TYR A 69 -5.50 -5.76 2.33
C TYR A 69 -6.90 -5.15 2.42
N ASP A 70 -7.95 -5.96 2.18
CA ASP A 70 -9.33 -5.45 2.21
C ASP A 70 -9.72 -4.91 3.59
N GLY A 71 -9.26 -5.53 4.68
CA GLY A 71 -9.52 -5.04 6.03
C GLY A 71 -9.05 -3.61 6.25
N VAL A 72 -7.88 -3.21 5.71
CA VAL A 72 -7.40 -1.82 5.77
C VAL A 72 -8.21 -0.91 4.85
N VAL A 73 -8.51 -1.37 3.62
CA VAL A 73 -9.33 -0.62 2.66
C VAL A 73 -10.69 -0.28 3.28
N GLN A 74 -11.38 -1.25 3.86
CA GLN A 74 -12.68 -1.03 4.52
C GLN A 74 -12.56 -0.12 5.75
N GLY A 75 -11.49 -0.24 6.52
CA GLY A 75 -11.22 0.65 7.65
C GLY A 75 -11.04 2.11 7.24
N LEU A 76 -10.38 2.38 6.11
CA LEU A 76 -10.20 3.72 5.55
C LEU A 76 -11.52 4.26 4.99
N LEU A 77 -12.26 3.48 4.21
CA LEU A 77 -13.57 3.84 3.66
C LEU A 77 -14.60 4.12 4.76
N GLY A 78 -14.59 3.30 5.80
CA GLY A 78 -15.47 3.46 6.97
C GLY A 78 -15.03 4.57 7.95
N GLY A 79 -13.89 5.25 7.71
CA GLY A 79 -13.37 6.30 8.59
C GLY A 79 -12.92 5.81 9.97
N THR A 80 -12.69 4.50 10.12
CA THR A 80 -12.19 3.89 11.37
C THR A 80 -10.66 3.88 11.45
N LEU A 81 -9.98 4.20 10.36
CA LEU A 81 -8.53 4.40 10.29
C LEU A 81 -8.21 5.83 9.87
N ASP A 82 -7.11 6.36 10.35
CA ASP A 82 -6.66 7.72 10.07
C ASP A 82 -5.49 7.75 9.07
N TYR A 83 -4.68 6.70 9.06
CA TYR A 83 -3.50 6.55 8.23
C TYR A 83 -3.27 5.08 7.88
N ALA A 84 -2.75 4.84 6.68
CA ALA A 84 -2.14 3.59 6.26
C ALA A 84 -1.10 3.82 5.15
N GLU A 85 -0.20 2.86 4.98
CA GLU A 85 0.63 2.73 3.78
C GLU A 85 0.02 1.66 2.88
N LEU A 86 -0.33 2.03 1.66
CA LEU A 86 -1.03 1.16 0.73
C LEU A 86 -0.14 0.83 -0.48
N GLY A 87 -0.37 -0.31 -1.09
CA GLY A 87 0.00 -0.49 -2.49
C GLY A 87 -0.90 0.39 -3.37
N ALA A 88 -0.40 0.84 -4.53
CA ALA A 88 -1.15 1.71 -5.43
C ALA A 88 -2.49 1.09 -5.91
N SER A 89 -2.60 -0.25 -5.99
CA SER A 89 -3.85 -0.95 -6.33
C SER A 89 -4.88 -0.87 -5.20
N ALA A 90 -4.46 -1.06 -3.93
CA ALA A 90 -5.35 -0.90 -2.78
C ALA A 90 -5.83 0.56 -2.67
N TYR A 91 -4.93 1.55 -2.89
CA TYR A 91 -5.32 2.95 -3.00
C TYR A 91 -6.33 3.18 -4.14
N ALA A 92 -6.08 2.60 -5.33
CA ALA A 92 -7.01 2.71 -6.45
C ALA A 92 -8.39 2.14 -6.11
N LYS A 93 -8.48 1.07 -5.32
CA LYS A 93 -9.75 0.54 -4.81
C LYS A 93 -10.48 1.57 -3.95
N VAL A 94 -9.80 2.12 -2.94
CA VAL A 94 -10.38 3.18 -2.10
C VAL A 94 -10.85 4.35 -2.96
N TYR A 95 -10.01 4.83 -3.89
CA TYR A 95 -10.33 5.97 -4.76
C TYR A 95 -11.53 5.71 -5.68
N LEU A 96 -11.67 4.50 -6.22
CA LEU A 96 -12.81 4.15 -7.09
C LEU A 96 -14.12 3.98 -6.32
N GLU A 97 -14.06 3.58 -5.06
CA GLU A 97 -15.25 3.46 -4.19
C GLU A 97 -15.63 4.82 -3.59
N ASP A 98 -14.69 5.57 -3.04
CA ASP A 98 -14.86 6.96 -2.59
C ASP A 98 -13.54 7.75 -2.75
N ALA A 99 -13.47 8.56 -3.80
CA ALA A 99 -12.31 9.42 -4.08
C ALA A 99 -12.03 10.47 -2.99
N LYS A 100 -12.94 10.64 -2.03
CA LYS A 100 -12.80 11.60 -0.93
C LYS A 100 -12.52 10.94 0.41
N ALA A 101 -12.41 9.62 0.48
CA ALA A 101 -12.14 8.92 1.73
C ALA A 101 -10.74 9.24 2.28
N VAL A 102 -9.73 9.22 1.42
CA VAL A 102 -8.32 9.46 1.78
C VAL A 102 -7.61 10.36 0.77
N GLU A 103 -6.53 10.98 1.23
CA GLU A 103 -5.57 11.73 0.40
C GLU A 103 -4.24 10.98 0.37
N PRO A 104 -3.65 10.70 -0.80
CA PRO A 104 -2.26 10.28 -0.91
C PRO A 104 -1.38 11.52 -0.72
N ILE A 105 -0.53 11.52 0.30
CA ILE A 105 0.27 12.69 0.66
C ILE A 105 1.76 12.53 0.36
N LEU A 106 2.28 11.30 0.49
CA LEU A 106 3.70 10.97 0.30
C LEU A 106 3.84 9.62 -0.40
N THR A 107 5.02 9.43 -1.00
CA THR A 107 5.52 8.12 -1.45
C THR A 107 7.00 8.00 -1.12
N THR A 108 7.52 6.78 -1.02
CA THR A 108 8.93 6.53 -0.75
C THR A 108 9.82 6.82 -1.95
N VAL A 109 11.08 7.17 -1.67
CA VAL A 109 12.14 7.36 -2.66
C VAL A 109 13.20 6.29 -2.45
N GLN A 110 13.50 5.51 -3.48
CA GLN A 110 14.53 4.46 -3.47
C GLN A 110 15.94 5.06 -3.33
N THR A 111 16.92 4.21 -3.07
CA THR A 111 18.33 4.62 -2.93
C THR A 111 18.94 5.18 -4.22
N ASP A 112 18.38 4.85 -5.38
CA ASP A 112 18.75 5.40 -6.69
C ASP A 112 17.99 6.69 -7.06
N GLY A 113 17.11 7.17 -6.16
CA GLY A 113 16.28 8.36 -6.37
C GLY A 113 14.97 8.10 -7.11
N SER A 114 14.69 6.87 -7.54
CA SER A 114 13.42 6.53 -8.18
C SER A 114 12.27 6.49 -7.17
N THR A 115 11.04 6.71 -7.66
CA THR A 115 9.80 6.60 -6.89
C THR A 115 8.97 5.41 -7.34
N GLY A 116 9.65 4.33 -7.73
CA GLY A 116 9.02 3.13 -8.25
C GLY A 116 9.76 1.86 -7.84
N TYR A 117 9.10 0.74 -8.10
CA TYR A 117 9.56 -0.61 -7.80
C TYR A 117 9.01 -1.59 -8.85
N TYR A 118 9.21 -2.89 -8.67
CA TYR A 118 8.81 -3.90 -9.64
C TYR A 118 8.01 -5.03 -9.01
N SER A 119 7.09 -5.59 -9.79
CA SER A 119 6.62 -6.94 -9.59
C SER A 119 7.70 -7.90 -10.07
N ILE A 120 8.04 -8.86 -9.24
CA ILE A 120 9.06 -9.88 -9.50
C ILE A 120 8.36 -11.24 -9.46
N MET A 121 8.54 -12.05 -10.51
CA MET A 121 8.10 -13.45 -10.49
C MET A 121 9.27 -14.36 -10.13
N VAL A 122 9.08 -15.17 -9.11
CA VAL A 122 10.08 -16.12 -8.62
C VAL A 122 9.59 -17.56 -8.68
N ALA A 123 10.50 -18.49 -8.88
CA ALA A 123 10.28 -19.91 -8.71
C ALA A 123 11.43 -20.51 -7.91
N ARG A 124 11.26 -21.76 -7.41
CA ARG A 124 12.36 -22.47 -6.75
C ARG A 124 13.44 -22.85 -7.77
N LYS A 125 14.69 -22.66 -7.38
CA LYS A 125 15.85 -22.98 -8.19
C LYS A 125 15.96 -24.48 -8.51
N ASP A 126 15.55 -25.35 -7.59
CA ASP A 126 15.57 -26.80 -7.74
C ASP A 126 14.37 -27.37 -8.56
N SER A 127 13.42 -26.52 -8.94
CA SER A 127 12.23 -26.93 -9.71
C SER A 127 12.52 -27.27 -11.18
N GLY A 128 13.69 -26.89 -11.69
CA GLY A 128 14.03 -26.98 -13.10
C GLY A 128 13.38 -25.89 -13.98
N ILE A 129 12.59 -24.98 -13.40
CA ILE A 129 12.01 -23.81 -14.07
C ILE A 129 13.07 -22.71 -14.11
N THR A 130 13.49 -22.30 -15.32
CA THR A 130 14.59 -21.34 -15.49
C THR A 130 14.19 -20.11 -16.30
N LYS A 131 13.02 -20.14 -16.93
CA LYS A 131 12.49 -19.06 -17.77
C LYS A 131 10.96 -19.08 -17.78
N LEU A 132 10.37 -18.00 -18.23
CA LEU A 132 8.91 -17.78 -18.20
C LEU A 132 8.15 -18.87 -19.01
N GLU A 133 8.73 -19.33 -20.12
CA GLU A 133 8.10 -20.37 -20.98
C GLU A 133 7.96 -21.72 -20.29
N ASP A 134 8.82 -22.05 -19.31
CA ASP A 134 8.76 -23.30 -18.55
C ASP A 134 7.52 -23.35 -17.63
N LEU A 135 6.87 -22.21 -17.41
CA LEU A 135 5.66 -22.08 -16.57
C LEU A 135 4.36 -22.45 -17.29
N LYS A 136 4.38 -22.75 -18.59
CA LYS A 136 3.16 -23.14 -19.31
C LYS A 136 2.53 -24.39 -18.68
N GLY A 137 1.25 -24.28 -18.28
CA GLY A 137 0.52 -25.36 -17.60
C GLY A 137 0.93 -25.59 -16.15
N LYS A 138 1.73 -24.72 -15.55
CA LYS A 138 2.12 -24.74 -14.14
C LYS A 138 1.15 -23.93 -13.28
N LYS A 139 1.34 -23.96 -11.95
CA LYS A 139 0.53 -23.23 -10.98
C LYS A 139 1.20 -21.87 -10.65
N LEU A 140 0.46 -20.78 -10.81
CA LEU A 140 0.92 -19.44 -10.45
C LEU A 140 0.22 -18.93 -9.18
N GLY A 141 1.00 -18.52 -8.20
CA GLY A 141 0.52 -17.82 -7.02
C GLY A 141 0.58 -16.29 -7.18
N PHE A 142 -0.44 -15.61 -6.69
CA PHE A 142 -0.49 -14.17 -6.47
C PHE A 142 -0.45 -13.87 -4.97
N ALA A 143 -0.02 -12.66 -4.59
CA ALA A 143 0.08 -12.31 -3.17
C ALA A 143 -1.30 -12.07 -2.53
N ASP A 144 -2.00 -11.02 -2.98
CA ASP A 144 -3.29 -10.58 -2.44
C ASP A 144 -4.10 -9.93 -3.57
N PRO A 145 -5.43 -10.10 -3.63
CA PRO A 145 -6.30 -9.52 -4.68
C PRO A 145 -6.19 -7.99 -4.81
N ASP A 146 -5.85 -7.29 -3.75
CA ASP A 146 -5.69 -5.83 -3.73
C ASP A 146 -4.23 -5.38 -3.88
N SER A 147 -3.28 -6.32 -3.99
CA SER A 147 -1.86 -6.02 -4.21
C SER A 147 -1.59 -5.49 -5.61
N THR A 148 -0.74 -4.48 -5.72
CA THR A 148 -0.28 -3.91 -7.00
C THR A 148 0.65 -4.87 -7.72
N SER A 149 1.80 -5.17 -7.11
CA SER A 149 2.85 -6.02 -7.68
C SER A 149 2.56 -7.51 -7.52
N GLY A 150 1.81 -7.88 -6.48
CA GLY A 150 1.44 -9.26 -6.23
C GLY A 150 0.26 -9.76 -7.07
N TYR A 151 -0.52 -8.85 -7.70
CA TYR A 151 -1.67 -9.26 -8.50
C TYR A 151 -2.00 -8.34 -9.66
N LEU A 152 -2.39 -7.06 -9.44
CA LEU A 152 -2.94 -6.23 -10.50
C LEU A 152 -1.99 -6.08 -11.69
N VAL A 153 -0.75 -5.68 -11.43
CA VAL A 153 0.24 -5.44 -12.50
C VAL A 153 0.61 -6.72 -13.22
N PRO A 154 0.97 -7.84 -12.55
CA PRO A 154 1.18 -9.11 -13.26
C PRO A 154 -0.05 -9.55 -14.07
N ALA A 155 -1.26 -9.44 -13.52
CA ALA A 155 -2.47 -9.86 -14.23
C ALA A 155 -2.68 -9.13 -15.56
N VAL A 156 -2.32 -7.82 -15.64
CA VAL A 156 -2.50 -7.02 -16.84
C VAL A 156 -1.28 -6.97 -17.75
N THR A 157 -0.06 -7.25 -17.25
CA THR A 157 1.19 -7.11 -18.04
C THR A 157 1.78 -8.44 -18.48
N LEU A 158 1.60 -9.53 -17.72
CA LEU A 158 2.06 -10.87 -18.09
C LEU A 158 1.56 -11.34 -19.46
N PRO A 159 0.29 -11.12 -19.87
CA PRO A 159 -0.17 -11.56 -21.19
C PRO A 159 0.73 -11.12 -22.33
N ALA A 160 1.30 -9.90 -22.28
CA ALA A 160 2.24 -9.43 -23.30
C ALA A 160 3.54 -10.25 -23.31
N ALA A 161 4.07 -10.61 -22.14
CA ALA A 161 5.25 -11.47 -22.02
C ALA A 161 4.98 -12.95 -22.39
N LEU A 162 3.70 -13.36 -22.31
CA LEU A 162 3.23 -14.70 -22.65
C LEU A 162 2.75 -14.84 -24.10
N GLY A 163 3.22 -13.95 -25.00
CA GLY A 163 2.85 -13.96 -26.42
C GLY A 163 1.38 -13.63 -26.70
N GLY A 164 0.74 -12.85 -25.84
CA GLY A 164 -0.67 -12.47 -25.92
C GLY A 164 -1.63 -13.46 -25.26
N THR A 165 -1.13 -14.54 -24.63
CA THR A 165 -1.97 -15.52 -23.97
C THR A 165 -2.46 -14.99 -22.62
N PRO A 166 -3.77 -14.98 -22.33
CA PRO A 166 -4.28 -14.62 -21.02
C PRO A 166 -3.71 -15.50 -19.90
N VAL A 167 -3.49 -14.92 -18.72
CA VAL A 167 -2.94 -15.65 -17.56
C VAL A 167 -3.73 -16.92 -17.25
N LYS A 168 -5.05 -16.84 -17.23
CA LYS A 168 -5.95 -17.98 -16.95
C LYS A 168 -5.84 -19.13 -17.96
N ASP A 169 -5.38 -18.85 -19.19
CA ASP A 169 -5.26 -19.85 -20.26
C ASP A 169 -3.83 -20.39 -20.38
N TYR A 170 -2.86 -19.69 -19.78
CA TYR A 170 -1.45 -20.08 -19.80
C TYR A 170 -1.09 -21.01 -18.63
N PHE A 171 -1.59 -20.72 -17.44
CA PHE A 171 -1.36 -21.50 -16.22
C PHE A 171 -2.48 -22.53 -16.03
N SER A 172 -2.17 -23.68 -15.43
CA SER A 172 -3.18 -24.70 -15.10
C SER A 172 -4.07 -24.28 -13.94
N GLU A 173 -3.52 -23.48 -13.04
CA GLU A 173 -4.19 -22.98 -11.86
C GLU A 173 -3.58 -21.65 -11.45
N THR A 174 -4.40 -20.74 -10.93
CA THR A 174 -3.94 -19.53 -10.26
C THR A 174 -4.60 -19.43 -8.88
N GLY A 175 -3.88 -18.89 -7.88
CA GLY A 175 -4.40 -18.76 -6.53
C GLY A 175 -3.71 -17.61 -5.77
N PHE A 176 -4.11 -17.38 -4.54
CA PHE A 176 -3.54 -16.35 -3.66
C PHE A 176 -2.85 -16.96 -2.46
N GLY A 177 -1.64 -16.46 -2.14
CA GLY A 177 -0.87 -16.91 -0.98
C GLY A 177 -1.26 -16.20 0.33
N GLY A 178 -2.16 -15.19 0.27
CA GLY A 178 -2.55 -14.41 1.45
C GLY A 178 -1.53 -13.33 1.84
N GLY A 179 -0.71 -12.87 0.89
CA GLY A 179 0.29 -11.82 1.05
C GLY A 179 1.64 -12.20 0.45
N HIS A 180 2.56 -11.25 0.41
CA HIS A 180 3.83 -11.41 -0.30
C HIS A 180 4.77 -12.44 0.37
N GLU A 181 4.96 -12.34 1.69
CA GLU A 181 5.80 -13.28 2.45
C GLU A 181 5.24 -14.69 2.39
N ASN A 182 3.94 -14.84 2.69
CA ASN A 182 3.28 -16.13 2.64
C ASN A 182 3.36 -16.77 1.25
N LEU A 183 3.16 -15.98 0.18
CA LEU A 183 3.27 -16.49 -1.19
C LEU A 183 4.65 -17.05 -1.51
N VAL A 184 5.74 -16.35 -1.15
CA VAL A 184 7.11 -16.84 -1.37
C VAL A 184 7.34 -18.13 -0.59
N LEU A 185 6.85 -18.23 0.65
CA LEU A 185 6.92 -19.47 1.43
C LEU A 185 6.12 -20.61 0.78
N GLU A 186 4.96 -20.33 0.19
CA GLU A 186 4.17 -21.34 -0.55
C GLU A 186 4.85 -21.77 -1.86
N VAL A 187 5.59 -20.89 -2.53
CA VAL A 187 6.47 -21.25 -3.65
C VAL A 187 7.59 -22.17 -3.18
N LEU A 188 8.27 -21.84 -2.08
CA LEU A 188 9.34 -22.65 -1.51
C LEU A 188 8.84 -24.04 -1.07
N LYS A 189 7.62 -24.16 -0.58
CA LYS A 189 6.98 -25.44 -0.24
C LYS A 189 6.51 -26.23 -1.49
N GLY A 190 6.42 -25.58 -2.66
CA GLY A 190 5.93 -26.20 -3.89
C GLY A 190 4.40 -26.25 -4.04
N THR A 191 3.66 -25.47 -3.24
CA THR A 191 2.20 -25.28 -3.41
C THR A 191 1.92 -24.59 -4.74
N PHE A 192 2.71 -23.57 -5.08
CA PHE A 192 2.78 -22.92 -6.38
C PHE A 192 4.12 -23.19 -7.04
N ASP A 193 4.14 -23.33 -8.37
CA ASP A 193 5.38 -23.50 -9.14
C ASP A 193 6.13 -22.16 -9.26
N ALA A 194 5.41 -21.05 -9.30
CA ALA A 194 5.93 -19.68 -9.29
C ALA A 194 4.99 -18.75 -8.55
N GLY A 195 5.50 -17.60 -8.12
CA GLY A 195 4.71 -16.58 -7.44
C GLY A 195 5.19 -15.16 -7.74
N THR A 196 4.27 -14.18 -7.65
CA THR A 196 4.57 -12.77 -7.87
C THR A 196 4.70 -12.01 -6.56
N THR A 197 5.83 -11.39 -6.37
CA THR A 197 6.15 -10.57 -5.20
C THR A 197 6.69 -9.21 -5.61
N TRP A 198 7.42 -8.49 -4.74
CA TRP A 198 7.98 -7.19 -5.06
C TRP A 198 9.42 -7.02 -4.61
N GLY A 199 10.14 -6.17 -5.34
CA GLY A 199 11.49 -5.74 -5.02
C GLY A 199 11.77 -4.39 -5.68
N SER A 200 12.70 -3.62 -5.10
CA SER A 200 13.09 -2.31 -5.62
C SER A 200 13.67 -2.38 -7.04
N GLY A 201 14.31 -3.50 -7.39
CA GLY A 201 15.12 -3.61 -8.61
C GLY A 201 16.44 -2.85 -8.52
N VAL A 202 16.76 -2.25 -7.38
CA VAL A 202 18.03 -1.60 -7.07
C VAL A 202 18.93 -2.63 -6.36
N GLY A 203 20.20 -2.74 -6.75
CA GLY A 203 21.07 -3.83 -6.31
C GLY A 203 20.84 -5.13 -7.10
N ASP A 204 21.32 -6.24 -6.58
CA ASP A 204 21.27 -7.53 -7.26
C ASP A 204 20.14 -8.42 -6.71
N PHE A 205 19.50 -9.19 -7.59
CA PHE A 205 18.49 -10.20 -7.20
C PHE A 205 19.04 -11.22 -6.20
N LYS A 206 20.29 -11.65 -6.38
CA LYS A 206 20.95 -12.62 -5.47
C LYS A 206 21.03 -12.16 -4.01
N ASP A 207 20.92 -10.85 -3.75
CA ASP A 207 20.92 -10.24 -2.42
C ASP A 207 19.50 -9.85 -1.96
N GLY A 208 18.46 -10.13 -2.78
CA GLY A 208 17.07 -9.75 -2.52
C GLY A 208 16.72 -8.30 -2.88
N TYR A 209 17.64 -7.60 -3.59
CA TYR A 209 17.61 -6.16 -3.82
C TYR A 209 17.85 -5.33 -2.54
N THR A 210 17.78 -4.00 -2.62
CA THR A 210 17.96 -3.09 -1.47
C THR A 210 16.70 -2.92 -0.63
N SER A 211 15.54 -3.19 -1.20
CA SER A 211 14.25 -3.14 -0.50
C SER A 211 13.22 -4.02 -1.19
N GLY A 212 12.21 -4.43 -0.46
CA GLY A 212 11.14 -5.27 -0.97
C GLY A 212 10.86 -6.48 -0.11
N ASN A 213 9.94 -7.32 -0.55
CA ASN A 213 9.57 -8.51 0.20
C ASN A 213 10.74 -9.49 0.33
N LEU A 214 11.52 -9.67 -0.76
CA LEU A 214 12.66 -10.60 -0.73
C LEU A 214 13.74 -10.11 0.23
N ALA A 215 14.11 -8.82 0.20
CA ALA A 215 15.05 -8.21 1.15
C ALA A 215 14.58 -8.41 2.60
N LYS A 216 13.32 -8.11 2.89
CA LYS A 216 12.72 -8.32 4.22
C LYS A 216 12.82 -9.77 4.69
N MET A 217 12.57 -10.74 3.82
CA MET A 217 12.64 -12.16 4.17
C MET A 217 14.09 -12.63 4.41
N VAL A 218 15.04 -12.09 3.66
CA VAL A 218 16.48 -12.33 3.88
C VAL A 218 16.92 -11.75 5.24
N ASP A 219 16.54 -10.50 5.53
CA ASP A 219 16.87 -9.84 6.81
C ASP A 219 16.26 -10.57 8.02
N LYS A 220 15.07 -11.16 7.85
CA LYS A 220 14.46 -12.04 8.87
C LYS A 220 15.14 -13.42 8.98
N GLY A 221 16.03 -13.78 8.08
CA GLY A 221 16.66 -15.10 8.02
C GLY A 221 15.71 -16.25 7.65
N ILE A 222 14.59 -15.95 6.98
CA ILE A 222 13.59 -16.93 6.55
C ILE A 222 13.66 -17.24 5.05
N LEU A 223 14.56 -16.61 4.31
CA LEU A 223 14.81 -16.84 2.89
C LEU A 223 16.31 -16.84 2.61
N ASP A 224 16.77 -17.87 1.90
CA ASP A 224 18.03 -17.86 1.20
C ASP A 224 17.77 -17.60 -0.29
N MET A 225 18.36 -16.54 -0.85
CA MET A 225 18.17 -16.18 -2.25
C MET A 225 18.74 -17.24 -3.22
N ASP A 226 19.62 -18.13 -2.73
CA ASP A 226 20.09 -19.27 -3.49
C ASP A 226 19.00 -20.33 -3.76
N ASP A 227 17.86 -20.27 -3.05
CA ASP A 227 16.71 -21.16 -3.27
C ASP A 227 15.79 -20.68 -4.39
N LEU A 228 15.95 -19.44 -4.88
CA LEU A 228 15.06 -18.81 -5.85
C LEU A 228 15.75 -18.48 -7.17
N VAL A 229 14.94 -18.38 -8.21
CA VAL A 229 15.29 -17.82 -9.52
C VAL A 229 14.27 -16.75 -9.90
N GLU A 230 14.74 -15.61 -10.44
CA GLU A 230 13.87 -14.59 -11.04
C GLU A 230 13.51 -15.01 -12.47
N LEU A 231 12.23 -15.07 -12.77
CA LEU A 231 11.72 -15.47 -14.08
C LEU A 231 11.21 -14.30 -14.92
N TRP A 232 10.73 -13.26 -14.24
CA TRP A 232 10.14 -12.10 -14.89
C TRP A 232 10.12 -10.89 -13.95
N LYS A 233 10.22 -9.72 -14.56
CA LYS A 233 10.11 -8.41 -13.92
C LYS A 233 9.13 -7.54 -14.71
N SER A 234 8.23 -6.85 -14.01
CA SER A 234 7.27 -5.94 -14.63
C SER A 234 7.93 -4.67 -15.18
N PRO A 235 7.21 -3.85 -15.97
CA PRO A 235 7.50 -2.42 -16.06
C PRO A 235 7.50 -1.77 -14.65
N LEU A 236 8.15 -0.59 -14.55
CA LEU A 236 8.22 0.16 -13.29
C LEU A 236 6.81 0.50 -12.78
N ILE A 237 6.58 0.25 -11.50
CA ILE A 237 5.34 0.50 -10.78
C ILE A 237 5.58 1.69 -9.84
N PRO A 238 4.68 2.68 -9.71
CA PRO A 238 4.83 3.72 -8.71
C PRO A 238 4.85 3.13 -7.29
N ASN A 239 5.76 3.58 -6.44
CA ASN A 239 5.76 3.22 -5.02
C ASN A 239 4.39 3.57 -4.40
N GLY A 240 3.96 2.78 -3.43
CA GLY A 240 2.66 2.94 -2.80
C GLY A 240 2.52 4.25 -2.03
N PRO A 241 1.29 4.78 -1.88
CA PRO A 241 1.05 5.99 -1.13
C PRO A 241 1.05 5.78 0.38
N VAL A 242 1.59 6.76 1.09
CA VAL A 242 1.17 7.12 2.44
C VAL A 242 -0.17 7.85 2.30
N VAL A 243 -1.25 7.27 2.82
CA VAL A 243 -2.58 7.87 2.77
C VAL A 243 -3.05 8.33 4.14
N ILE A 244 -3.78 9.44 4.16
CA ILE A 244 -4.35 10.02 5.36
C ILE A 244 -5.84 10.29 5.13
N ARG A 245 -6.68 10.13 6.14
CA ARG A 245 -8.13 10.36 6.05
C ARG A 245 -8.43 11.81 5.64
N SER A 246 -9.17 12.01 4.56
CA SER A 246 -9.44 13.35 3.99
C SER A 246 -10.18 14.29 4.94
N SER A 247 -11.07 13.76 5.80
CA SER A 247 -11.83 14.55 6.78
C SER A 247 -11.01 14.97 8.02
N MET A 248 -9.73 14.59 8.11
CA MET A 248 -8.85 15.03 9.18
C MET A 248 -8.59 16.53 9.10
N ASP A 249 -8.41 17.18 10.25
CA ASP A 249 -8.07 18.59 10.34
C ASP A 249 -6.79 18.94 9.58
N ALA A 250 -6.75 20.12 8.94
CA ALA A 250 -5.65 20.53 8.08
C ALA A 250 -4.31 20.71 8.85
N ASP A 251 -4.36 21.17 10.10
CA ASP A 251 -3.18 21.32 10.95
C ASP A 251 -2.63 19.94 11.32
N MET A 252 -3.50 18.98 11.64
CA MET A 252 -3.13 17.59 11.92
C MET A 252 -2.49 16.91 10.69
N LYS A 253 -3.06 17.09 9.49
CA LYS A 253 -2.47 16.61 8.23
C LYS A 253 -1.07 17.17 8.00
N THR A 254 -0.90 18.48 8.25
CA THR A 254 0.39 19.16 8.12
C THR A 254 1.42 18.59 9.09
N LYS A 255 1.08 18.47 10.36
CA LYS A 255 1.95 17.90 11.40
C LYS A 255 2.36 16.46 11.06
N PHE A 256 1.40 15.63 10.63
CA PHE A 256 1.71 14.26 10.25
C PHE A 256 2.65 14.20 9.03
N LYS A 257 2.39 14.99 7.99
CA LYS A 257 3.27 15.07 6.81
C LYS A 257 4.67 15.53 7.17
N GLU A 258 4.81 16.57 7.99
CA GLU A 258 6.12 17.07 8.46
C GLU A 258 6.85 16.02 9.30
N PHE A 259 6.15 15.30 10.18
CA PHE A 259 6.70 14.19 10.93
C PHE A 259 7.27 13.12 10.02
N MET A 260 6.49 12.64 9.03
CA MET A 260 6.92 11.60 8.09
C MET A 260 8.12 12.06 7.25
N LEU A 261 8.10 13.29 6.71
CA LEU A 261 9.22 13.85 5.95
C LEU A 261 10.50 14.01 6.81
N GLY A 262 10.35 14.25 8.09
CA GLY A 262 11.47 14.38 9.04
C GLY A 262 12.03 13.03 9.51
N LEU A 263 11.22 11.96 9.50
CA LEU A 263 11.52 10.66 10.09
C LEU A 263 12.83 10.02 9.58
N PRO A 264 13.15 10.05 8.28
CA PRO A 264 14.40 9.47 7.76
C PRO A 264 15.67 10.04 8.39
N LYS A 265 15.62 11.28 8.90
CA LYS A 265 16.74 11.94 9.54
C LYS A 265 16.68 11.87 11.06
N SER A 266 15.48 11.99 11.63
CA SER A 266 15.29 12.04 13.09
C SER A 266 15.37 10.65 13.74
N ASP A 267 14.95 9.62 13.00
CA ASP A 267 15.00 8.22 13.43
C ASP A 267 15.05 7.27 12.21
N PRO A 268 16.23 7.07 11.61
CA PRO A 268 16.41 6.21 10.45
C PRO A 268 16.03 4.75 10.73
N ASP A 269 16.18 4.27 11.96
CA ASP A 269 15.81 2.90 12.33
C ASP A 269 14.29 2.70 12.29
N CYS A 270 13.53 3.65 12.83
CA CYS A 270 12.07 3.65 12.73
C CYS A 270 11.62 3.73 11.27
N PHE A 271 12.23 4.62 10.48
CA PHE A 271 11.92 4.75 9.06
C PHE A 271 12.17 3.45 8.28
N SER A 272 13.33 2.82 8.46
CA SER A 272 13.67 1.54 7.83
C SER A 272 12.71 0.42 8.27
N ALA A 273 12.37 0.36 9.56
CA ALA A 273 11.45 -0.65 10.09
C ALA A 273 10.06 -0.57 9.45
N ILE A 274 9.47 0.63 9.35
CA ILE A 274 8.13 0.78 8.76
C ILE A 274 8.14 0.59 7.24
N GLN A 275 9.22 0.98 6.52
CA GLN A 275 9.32 0.85 5.08
C GLN A 275 9.79 -0.55 4.62
N GLY A 276 10.51 -1.26 5.47
CA GLY A 276 11.00 -2.61 5.19
C GLY A 276 12.10 -2.65 4.14
N GLY A 277 13.18 -1.90 4.36
CA GLY A 277 14.38 -1.87 3.53
C GLY A 277 14.97 -0.47 3.42
N ASP A 278 15.94 -0.35 2.53
CA ASP A 278 16.69 0.87 2.33
C ASP A 278 15.97 1.82 1.38
N PHE A 279 15.60 2.98 1.91
CA PHE A 279 15.03 4.11 1.17
C PHE A 279 15.73 5.39 1.59
N THR A 280 15.73 6.42 0.72
CA THR A 280 16.33 7.73 1.05
C THR A 280 15.38 8.67 1.77
N GLY A 281 14.08 8.43 1.68
CA GLY A 281 13.06 9.26 2.32
C GLY A 281 11.72 9.21 1.63
N PHE A 282 10.97 10.29 1.77
CA PHE A 282 9.67 10.49 1.14
C PHE A 282 9.68 11.69 0.19
N THR A 283 8.77 11.67 -0.79
CA THR A 283 8.40 12.83 -1.61
C THR A 283 6.89 12.99 -1.66
N GLU A 284 6.43 14.23 -1.86
CA GLU A 284 4.99 14.51 -1.96
C GLU A 284 4.42 13.96 -3.26
N VAL A 285 3.18 13.47 -3.20
CA VAL A 285 2.42 12.97 -4.34
C VAL A 285 0.97 13.44 -4.29
N THR A 286 0.30 13.34 -5.44
CA THR A 286 -1.13 13.62 -5.59
C THR A 286 -1.84 12.42 -6.24
N PRO A 287 -3.17 12.37 -6.29
CA PRO A 287 -3.89 11.28 -6.94
C PRO A 287 -3.47 11.02 -8.39
N GLU A 288 -3.08 12.05 -9.12
CA GLU A 288 -2.64 11.96 -10.53
C GLU A 288 -1.40 11.08 -10.71
N PHE A 289 -0.53 11.00 -9.70
CA PHE A 289 0.63 10.11 -9.70
C PHE A 289 0.23 8.63 -9.83
N TYR A 290 -0.95 8.27 -9.34
CA TYR A 290 -1.49 6.92 -9.34
C TYR A 290 -2.48 6.65 -10.47
N GLN A 291 -2.75 7.62 -11.36
CA GLN A 291 -3.75 7.49 -12.42
C GLN A 291 -3.58 6.23 -13.29
N PRO A 292 -2.36 5.82 -13.70
CA PRO A 292 -2.20 4.59 -14.48
C PRO A 292 -2.67 3.32 -13.75
N ILE A 293 -2.48 3.26 -12.42
CA ILE A 293 -2.93 2.11 -11.62
C ILE A 293 -4.44 2.16 -11.36
N ILE A 294 -5.00 3.35 -11.17
CA ILE A 294 -6.45 3.54 -11.06
C ILE A 294 -7.15 3.07 -12.35
N ASP A 295 -6.62 3.45 -13.51
CA ASP A 295 -7.16 3.07 -14.81
C ASP A 295 -7.05 1.55 -15.06
N ALA A 296 -5.90 0.95 -14.71
CA ALA A 296 -5.69 -0.48 -14.82
C ALA A 296 -6.69 -1.27 -13.93
N ARG A 297 -6.88 -0.82 -12.68
CA ARG A 297 -7.85 -1.47 -11.76
C ARG A 297 -9.28 -1.32 -12.26
N LYS A 298 -9.66 -0.13 -12.74
CA LYS A 298 -10.98 0.11 -13.32
C LYS A 298 -11.26 -0.79 -14.52
N ALA A 299 -10.27 -0.98 -15.40
CA ALA A 299 -10.39 -1.87 -16.55
C ALA A 299 -10.55 -3.34 -16.13
N GLN A 300 -9.83 -3.78 -15.08
CA GLN A 300 -9.93 -5.14 -14.54
C GLN A 300 -11.33 -5.42 -13.94
N ILE A 301 -11.94 -4.47 -13.26
CA ILE A 301 -13.30 -4.62 -12.68
C ILE A 301 -14.36 -4.70 -13.79
N GLY A 302 -14.15 -4.03 -14.93
CA GLY A 302 -15.08 -4.00 -16.07
C GLY A 302 -14.93 -5.15 -17.06
N SER A 303 -13.96 -6.06 -16.86
CA SER A 303 -13.69 -7.23 -17.71
C SER A 303 -14.24 -8.53 -17.12
#